data_6253362156106e983c3a7894daf4b5f7
#
_entry.id   6253362156106e983c3a7894daf4b5f7
#
_cell.length_a   1.000
_cell.length_b   1.000
_cell.length_c   1.000
_cell.angle_alpha   90.00
_cell.angle_beta   90.00
_cell.angle_gamma   90.00
#
_symmetry.space_group_name_H-M   'P 1'
#
loop_
_entity.id
_entity.type
_entity.pdbx_description
1 polymer ?
#
loop_
_entity_poly.entity_id
_entity_poly.type
_entity_poly.pdbx_seq_one_letter_code
_entity_poly.pdbx_strand_id
1 'polypeptide(L)'
;MKPHIHRLGVRTASAIAAMIFASQAWALDPFPVQDIRVEGLQRVEPGTVFASLPLRVGDEYTDEKGSAAIRALFALGLFKDVRLEANGNVLVVVVEERPTIAGVEFVGTKEFDKDALKKAMRDVGLADGRPFDKALADRAEQELKRQYINKSLYGAEVVTTVTPIERNRVNLTFTVAEGEPARIKEIHITGN
;
A
#
# COMPACT_ATOMS: atom_id res chain seq x y z
N MET A 1 -46.68 66.00 -20.98
CA MET A 1 -47.11 64.79 -20.25
C MET A 1 -46.14 63.66 -20.63
N LYS A 2 -45.24 63.27 -19.73
CA LYS A 2 -44.29 62.13 -19.91
C LYS A 2 -44.57 61.15 -18.78
N PRO A 3 -44.80 59.88 -19.03
CA PRO A 3 -44.85 58.86 -17.97
C PRO A 3 -43.45 58.33 -17.61
N HIS A 4 -43.18 58.31 -16.33
CA HIS A 4 -42.01 57.71 -15.74
C HIS A 4 -42.09 56.16 -15.78
N ILE A 5 -41.11 55.49 -16.38
CA ILE A 5 -41.02 54.05 -16.36
C ILE A 5 -40.12 53.69 -15.19
N HIS A 6 -40.67 53.05 -14.17
CA HIS A 6 -39.96 52.46 -13.07
C HIS A 6 -39.27 51.15 -13.56
N ARG A 7 -37.94 51.11 -13.52
CA ARG A 7 -37.19 49.89 -13.72
C ARG A 7 -37.18 49.08 -12.42
N LEU A 8 -37.92 47.99 -12.43
CA LEU A 8 -37.81 46.97 -11.41
C LEU A 8 -36.52 46.14 -11.65
N GLY A 9 -35.56 46.23 -10.73
CA GLY A 9 -34.37 45.40 -10.75
C GLY A 9 -34.67 43.98 -10.22
N VAL A 10 -34.60 43.03 -11.10
CA VAL A 10 -34.68 41.61 -10.72
C VAL A 10 -33.36 41.21 -10.10
N ARG A 11 -33.33 41.01 -8.79
CA ARG A 11 -32.21 40.38 -8.07
C ARG A 11 -32.35 38.87 -8.21
N THR A 12 -31.57 38.29 -9.11
CA THR A 12 -31.41 36.81 -9.19
C THR A 12 -30.54 36.36 -8.03
N ALA A 13 -31.18 35.78 -7.03
CA ALA A 13 -30.46 35.03 -5.97
C ALA A 13 -30.03 33.69 -6.53
N SER A 14 -28.77 33.55 -6.86
CA SER A 14 -28.14 32.25 -7.17
C SER A 14 -28.01 31.44 -5.89
N ALA A 15 -28.93 30.51 -5.68
CA ALA A 15 -28.79 29.47 -4.65
C ALA A 15 -27.83 28.41 -5.15
N ILE A 16 -26.57 28.50 -4.72
CA ILE A 16 -25.58 27.43 -4.88
C ILE A 16 -25.96 26.36 -3.86
N ALA A 17 -26.66 25.32 -4.31
CA ALA A 17 -26.86 24.09 -3.53
C ALA A 17 -25.54 23.32 -3.52
N ALA A 18 -24.77 23.49 -2.46
CA ALA A 18 -23.62 22.64 -2.18
C ALA A 18 -24.15 21.22 -1.83
N MET A 19 -24.12 20.30 -2.79
CA MET A 19 -24.31 18.88 -2.55
C MET A 19 -23.12 18.37 -1.75
N ILE A 20 -23.26 18.32 -0.43
CA ILE A 20 -22.37 17.58 0.45
C ILE A 20 -22.68 16.11 0.21
N PHE A 21 -21.87 15.44 -0.59
CA PHE A 21 -21.78 13.97 -0.59
C PHE A 21 -21.19 13.55 0.75
N ALA A 22 -22.05 13.32 1.72
CA ALA A 22 -21.69 12.58 2.91
C ALA A 22 -21.40 11.15 2.44
N SER A 23 -20.13 10.77 2.36
CA SER A 23 -19.71 9.38 2.28
C SER A 23 -20.21 8.71 3.56
N GLN A 24 -21.34 8.03 3.48
CA GLN A 24 -21.84 7.21 4.58
C GLN A 24 -20.86 6.05 4.72
N ALA A 25 -20.01 6.12 5.73
CA ALA A 25 -19.32 4.94 6.22
C ALA A 25 -20.43 3.98 6.68
N TRP A 26 -20.61 2.89 5.99
CA TRP A 26 -21.58 1.87 6.33
C TRP A 26 -21.04 1.13 7.57
N ALA A 27 -21.41 1.64 8.74
CA ALA A 27 -21.25 0.90 9.98
C ALA A 27 -22.25 -0.27 9.96
N LEU A 28 -21.83 -1.45 10.37
CA LEU A 28 -22.73 -2.57 10.52
C LEU A 28 -23.50 -2.39 11.83
N ASP A 29 -24.83 -2.54 11.79
CA ASP A 29 -25.62 -2.56 13.01
C ASP A 29 -25.20 -3.73 13.94
N PRO A 30 -25.25 -3.58 15.26
CA PRO A 30 -24.96 -4.67 16.20
C PRO A 30 -25.86 -5.87 15.94
N PHE A 31 -25.27 -7.07 15.87
CA PHE A 31 -26.02 -8.34 15.70
C PHE A 31 -25.32 -9.50 16.41
N PRO A 32 -26.07 -10.54 16.83
CA PRO A 32 -25.46 -11.75 17.38
C PRO A 32 -24.80 -12.57 16.27
N VAL A 33 -23.51 -12.84 16.41
CA VAL A 33 -22.73 -13.62 15.42
C VAL A 33 -23.09 -15.10 15.57
N GLN A 34 -23.80 -15.64 14.60
CA GLN A 34 -24.18 -17.07 14.56
C GLN A 34 -23.19 -17.93 13.79
N ASP A 35 -22.48 -17.33 12.82
CA ASP A 35 -21.45 -17.99 12.03
C ASP A 35 -20.41 -16.97 11.57
N ILE A 36 -19.18 -17.42 11.31
CA ILE A 36 -18.09 -16.59 10.75
C ILE A 36 -17.55 -17.28 9.52
N ARG A 37 -17.56 -16.60 8.39
CA ARG A 37 -17.01 -17.07 7.12
C ARG A 37 -15.84 -16.22 6.71
N VAL A 38 -14.86 -16.84 6.05
CA VAL A 38 -13.69 -16.16 5.52
C VAL A 38 -13.67 -16.36 4.03
N GLU A 39 -13.57 -15.27 3.28
CA GLU A 39 -13.53 -15.26 1.82
C GLU A 39 -12.25 -14.56 1.31
N GLY A 40 -11.78 -14.95 0.12
CA GLY A 40 -10.61 -14.34 -0.53
C GLY A 40 -9.27 -14.99 -0.17
N LEU A 41 -9.24 -16.04 0.66
CA LEU A 41 -8.03 -16.79 0.96
C LEU A 41 -7.55 -17.58 -0.27
N GLN A 42 -6.23 -17.59 -0.48
CA GLN A 42 -5.57 -18.33 -1.56
C GLN A 42 -4.47 -19.26 -1.04
N ARG A 43 -3.67 -18.80 -0.10
CA ARG A 43 -2.51 -19.51 0.47
C ARG A 43 -2.55 -19.56 2.00
N VAL A 44 -3.14 -18.55 2.64
CA VAL A 44 -3.29 -18.49 4.08
C VAL A 44 -4.37 -19.46 4.52
N GLU A 45 -4.08 -20.27 5.52
CA GLU A 45 -5.06 -21.19 6.05
C GLU A 45 -6.15 -20.45 6.85
N PRO A 46 -7.43 -20.82 6.73
CA PRO A 46 -8.53 -20.20 7.48
C PRO A 46 -8.30 -20.16 8.99
N GLY A 47 -7.63 -21.20 9.53
CA GLY A 47 -7.29 -21.27 10.95
C GLY A 47 -6.46 -20.10 11.46
N THR A 48 -5.58 -19.54 10.61
CA THR A 48 -4.77 -18.35 10.95
C THR A 48 -5.65 -17.12 11.16
N VAL A 49 -6.67 -16.95 10.31
CA VAL A 49 -7.64 -15.87 10.42
C VAL A 49 -8.46 -16.03 11.70
N PHE A 50 -9.06 -17.22 11.91
CA PHE A 50 -9.88 -17.50 13.09
C PHE A 50 -9.11 -17.34 14.41
N ALA A 51 -7.85 -17.76 14.46
CA ALA A 51 -7.01 -17.62 15.65
C ALA A 51 -6.73 -16.15 16.02
N SER A 52 -6.73 -15.26 15.01
CA SER A 52 -6.41 -13.84 15.17
C SER A 52 -7.64 -12.96 15.38
N LEU A 53 -8.84 -13.48 15.13
CA LEU A 53 -10.08 -12.74 15.33
C LEU A 53 -10.40 -12.61 16.83
N PRO A 54 -10.69 -11.39 17.34
CA PRO A 54 -11.17 -11.17 18.70
C PRO A 54 -12.67 -11.44 18.86
N LEU A 55 -13.34 -11.93 17.81
CA LEU A 55 -14.75 -12.27 17.73
C LEU A 55 -14.92 -13.77 17.54
N ARG A 56 -15.93 -14.34 18.20
CA ARG A 56 -16.28 -15.75 18.07
C ARG A 56 -17.78 -15.91 17.79
N VAL A 57 -18.17 -17.08 17.32
CA VAL A 57 -19.58 -17.46 17.23
C VAL A 57 -20.19 -17.39 18.63
N GLY A 58 -21.34 -16.74 18.75
CA GLY A 58 -22.03 -16.43 19.99
C GLY A 58 -21.76 -15.04 20.56
N ASP A 59 -20.76 -14.34 20.11
CA ASP A 59 -20.52 -12.95 20.50
C ASP A 59 -21.51 -12.00 19.81
N GLU A 60 -21.71 -10.83 20.41
CA GLU A 60 -22.36 -9.71 19.74
C GLU A 60 -21.35 -8.92 18.92
N TYR A 61 -21.65 -8.73 17.64
CA TYR A 61 -20.88 -7.83 16.77
C TYR A 61 -21.17 -6.39 17.18
N THR A 62 -20.12 -5.59 17.30
CA THR A 62 -20.17 -4.14 17.43
C THR A 62 -19.08 -3.53 16.54
N ASP A 63 -19.24 -2.28 16.12
CA ASP A 63 -18.23 -1.57 15.32
C ASP A 63 -16.86 -1.52 15.99
N GLU A 64 -16.82 -1.45 17.31
CA GLU A 64 -15.57 -1.48 18.08
C GLU A 64 -14.85 -2.83 17.93
N LYS A 65 -15.59 -3.93 18.08
CA LYS A 65 -15.04 -5.29 17.88
C LYS A 65 -14.67 -5.54 16.43
N GLY A 66 -15.48 -5.05 15.48
CA GLY A 66 -15.16 -5.09 14.05
C GLY A 66 -13.86 -4.37 13.72
N SER A 67 -13.68 -3.16 14.24
CA SER A 67 -12.45 -2.40 14.07
C SER A 67 -11.24 -3.09 14.71
N ALA A 68 -11.43 -3.73 15.87
CA ALA A 68 -10.38 -4.52 16.52
C ALA A 68 -10.02 -5.75 15.68
N ALA A 69 -11.01 -6.43 15.08
CA ALA A 69 -10.80 -7.57 14.19
C ALA A 69 -9.99 -7.18 12.94
N ILE A 70 -10.37 -6.10 12.30
CA ILE A 70 -9.63 -5.57 11.13
C ILE A 70 -8.18 -5.26 11.50
N ARG A 71 -7.94 -4.55 12.61
CA ARG A 71 -6.57 -4.24 13.07
C ARG A 71 -5.76 -5.50 13.39
N ALA A 72 -6.37 -6.49 14.03
CA ALA A 72 -5.71 -7.75 14.37
C ALA A 72 -5.28 -8.52 13.10
N LEU A 73 -6.13 -8.56 12.07
CA LEU A 73 -5.81 -9.21 10.81
C LEU A 73 -4.74 -8.45 10.02
N PHE A 74 -4.80 -7.11 9.97
CA PHE A 74 -3.74 -6.31 9.35
C PHE A 74 -2.39 -6.47 10.06
N ALA A 75 -2.38 -6.63 11.38
CA ALA A 75 -1.16 -6.85 12.18
C ALA A 75 -0.41 -8.13 11.81
N LEU A 76 -1.08 -9.13 11.19
CA LEU A 76 -0.42 -10.31 10.66
C LEU A 76 0.52 -10.00 9.49
N GLY A 77 0.34 -8.86 8.80
CA GLY A 77 1.12 -8.48 7.62
C GLY A 77 0.84 -9.33 6.38
N LEU A 78 -0.14 -10.25 6.42
CA LEU A 78 -0.46 -11.19 5.34
C LEU A 78 -1.46 -10.63 4.33
N PHE A 79 -2.25 -9.63 4.74
CA PHE A 79 -3.35 -9.11 3.96
C PHE A 79 -3.07 -7.70 3.44
N LYS A 80 -3.46 -7.45 2.21
CA LYS A 80 -3.43 -6.15 1.56
C LYS A 80 -4.70 -5.37 1.86
N ASP A 81 -5.84 -6.09 1.94
CA ASP A 81 -7.14 -5.54 2.31
C ASP A 81 -7.90 -6.50 3.22
N VAL A 82 -8.69 -5.95 4.14
CA VAL A 82 -9.55 -6.69 5.07
C VAL A 82 -10.85 -5.89 5.22
N ARG A 83 -11.97 -6.54 4.91
CA ARG A 83 -13.32 -5.98 5.07
C ARG A 83 -14.19 -6.94 5.86
N LEU A 84 -15.13 -6.40 6.61
CA LEU A 84 -16.16 -7.14 7.30
C LEU A 84 -17.50 -6.82 6.67
N GLU A 85 -18.25 -7.87 6.37
CA GLU A 85 -19.58 -7.78 5.81
C GLU A 85 -20.54 -8.61 6.68
N ALA A 86 -21.80 -8.19 6.78
CA ALA A 86 -22.83 -8.96 7.46
C ALA A 86 -23.80 -9.53 6.41
N ASN A 87 -24.07 -10.84 6.55
CA ASN A 87 -25.13 -11.50 5.80
C ASN A 87 -26.12 -12.09 6.82
N GLY A 88 -27.12 -11.28 7.22
CA GLY A 88 -27.94 -11.58 8.38
C GLY A 88 -27.09 -11.64 9.65
N ASN A 89 -27.10 -12.78 10.35
CA ASN A 89 -26.31 -13.02 11.56
C ASN A 89 -24.95 -13.72 11.27
N VAL A 90 -24.54 -13.79 10.00
CA VAL A 90 -23.26 -14.34 9.60
C VAL A 90 -22.27 -13.19 9.37
N LEU A 91 -21.15 -13.22 10.08
CA LEU A 91 -20.04 -12.30 9.86
C LEU A 91 -19.17 -12.85 8.73
N VAL A 92 -19.05 -12.12 7.63
CA VAL A 92 -18.18 -12.48 6.51
C VAL A 92 -16.92 -11.63 6.57
N VAL A 93 -15.78 -12.29 6.75
CA VAL A 93 -14.45 -11.66 6.75
C VAL A 93 -13.89 -11.79 5.33
N VAL A 94 -13.91 -10.72 4.57
CA VAL A 94 -13.37 -10.68 3.20
C VAL A 94 -11.94 -10.18 3.25
N VAL A 95 -11.00 -10.98 2.77
CA VAL A 95 -9.58 -10.64 2.77
C VAL A 95 -8.98 -10.66 1.37
N GLU A 96 -8.01 -9.79 1.13
CA GLU A 96 -7.13 -9.85 -0.04
C GLU A 96 -5.72 -10.13 0.44
N GLU A 97 -5.17 -11.30 0.09
CA GLU A 97 -3.82 -11.69 0.50
C GLU A 97 -2.76 -10.85 -0.21
N ARG A 98 -1.70 -10.48 0.50
CA ARG A 98 -0.49 -9.93 -0.12
C ARG A 98 0.16 -11.00 -0.98
N PRO A 99 0.60 -10.69 -2.21
CA PRO A 99 1.39 -11.64 -2.97
C PRO A 99 2.68 -11.99 -2.23
N THR A 100 3.20 -13.18 -2.47
CA THR A 100 4.46 -13.64 -1.88
C THR A 100 5.61 -13.43 -2.87
N ILE A 101 6.74 -12.94 -2.38
CA ILE A 101 7.94 -12.79 -3.20
C ILE A 101 8.44 -14.19 -3.59
N ALA A 102 8.58 -14.42 -4.89
CA ALA A 102 9.12 -15.65 -5.46
C ALA A 102 10.62 -15.55 -5.76
N GLY A 103 11.12 -14.34 -5.95
CA GLY A 103 12.53 -14.07 -6.17
C GLY A 103 12.84 -12.59 -6.20
N VAL A 104 14.08 -12.25 -5.88
CA VAL A 104 14.63 -10.90 -5.98
C VAL A 104 15.85 -10.94 -6.89
N GLU A 105 15.79 -10.18 -7.98
CA GLU A 105 16.85 -10.11 -8.99
C GLU A 105 17.41 -8.70 -9.13
N PHE A 106 18.70 -8.63 -9.50
CA PHE A 106 19.42 -7.40 -9.75
C PHE A 106 19.99 -7.40 -11.16
N VAL A 107 19.70 -6.35 -11.91
CA VAL A 107 20.17 -6.16 -13.29
C VAL A 107 20.93 -4.85 -13.39
N GLY A 108 22.08 -4.87 -14.06
CA GLY A 108 22.89 -3.67 -14.28
C GLY A 108 23.80 -3.27 -13.10
N THR A 109 23.77 -4.01 -11.99
CA THR A 109 24.67 -3.77 -10.84
C THR A 109 26.08 -4.28 -11.16
N LYS A 110 27.03 -3.38 -11.35
CA LYS A 110 28.47 -3.68 -11.56
C LYS A 110 29.30 -3.32 -10.34
N GLU A 111 28.92 -2.23 -9.67
CA GLU A 111 29.63 -1.68 -8.51
C GLU A 111 29.40 -2.47 -7.23
N PHE A 112 28.27 -3.14 -7.10
CA PHE A 112 27.92 -3.92 -5.93
C PHE A 112 27.80 -5.43 -6.24
N ASP A 113 28.28 -6.23 -5.32
CA ASP A 113 28.10 -7.69 -5.37
C ASP A 113 26.63 -8.07 -5.21
N LYS A 114 26.13 -8.94 -6.11
CA LYS A 114 24.71 -9.34 -6.13
C LYS A 114 24.29 -10.13 -4.89
N ASP A 115 25.20 -10.93 -4.33
CA ASP A 115 24.86 -11.73 -3.14
C ASP A 115 24.81 -10.85 -1.88
N ALA A 116 25.67 -9.82 -1.82
CA ALA A 116 25.58 -8.78 -0.78
C ALA A 116 24.28 -7.99 -0.88
N LEU A 117 23.85 -7.62 -2.09
CA LEU A 117 22.55 -6.94 -2.31
C LEU A 117 21.38 -7.84 -1.92
N LYS A 118 21.38 -9.10 -2.31
CA LYS A 118 20.35 -10.07 -1.92
C LYS A 118 20.28 -10.25 -0.41
N LYS A 119 21.43 -10.28 0.27
CA LYS A 119 21.48 -10.34 1.73
C LYS A 119 20.84 -9.09 2.35
N ALA A 120 21.21 -7.91 1.88
CA ALA A 120 20.63 -6.65 2.34
C ALA A 120 19.11 -6.62 2.15
N MET A 121 18.62 -7.12 1.00
CA MET A 121 17.16 -7.23 0.77
C MET A 121 16.48 -8.17 1.76
N ARG A 122 17.09 -9.31 2.08
CA ARG A 122 16.57 -10.23 3.12
C ARG A 122 16.49 -9.56 4.48
N ASP A 123 17.49 -8.78 4.85
CA ASP A 123 17.56 -8.10 6.14
C ASP A 123 16.45 -7.06 6.31
N VAL A 124 16.00 -6.44 5.22
CA VAL A 124 14.87 -5.51 5.22
C VAL A 124 13.50 -6.18 4.99
N GLY A 125 13.47 -7.52 4.84
CA GLY A 125 12.23 -8.28 4.70
C GLY A 125 11.79 -8.57 3.26
N LEU A 126 12.60 -8.18 2.25
CA LEU A 126 12.37 -8.51 0.84
C LEU A 126 13.12 -9.80 0.47
N ALA A 127 12.49 -10.93 0.72
CA ALA A 127 13.08 -12.26 0.48
C ALA A 127 12.04 -13.23 -0.05
N ASP A 128 12.52 -14.30 -0.66
CA ASP A 128 11.68 -15.41 -1.13
C ASP A 128 10.79 -15.94 0.00
N GLY A 129 9.53 -16.19 -0.31
CA GLY A 129 8.53 -16.67 0.63
C GLY A 129 7.95 -15.61 1.57
N ARG A 130 8.45 -14.38 1.56
CA ARG A 130 7.92 -13.29 2.37
C ARG A 130 6.76 -12.58 1.66
N PRO A 131 5.76 -12.08 2.40
CA PRO A 131 4.73 -11.22 1.82
C PRO A 131 5.36 -9.97 1.19
N PHE A 132 4.92 -9.64 -0.02
CA PHE A 132 5.37 -8.43 -0.70
C PHE A 132 4.72 -7.18 -0.09
N ASP A 133 5.55 -6.21 0.25
CA ASP A 133 5.13 -4.89 0.66
C ASP A 133 5.76 -3.83 -0.25
N LYS A 134 4.90 -3.08 -0.94
CA LYS A 134 5.36 -2.03 -1.87
C LYS A 134 6.18 -0.95 -1.16
N ALA A 135 5.80 -0.56 0.06
CA ALA A 135 6.52 0.47 0.79
C ALA A 135 7.94 0.02 1.19
N LEU A 136 8.14 -1.28 1.45
CA LEU A 136 9.48 -1.83 1.67
C LEU A 136 10.29 -1.83 0.37
N ALA A 137 9.70 -2.20 -0.76
CA ALA A 137 10.36 -2.19 -2.06
C ALA A 137 10.79 -0.77 -2.46
N ASP A 138 9.89 0.21 -2.32
CA ASP A 138 10.17 1.62 -2.61
C ASP A 138 11.31 2.16 -1.72
N ARG A 139 11.34 1.81 -0.43
CA ARG A 139 12.44 2.19 0.48
C ARG A 139 13.77 1.54 0.09
N ALA A 140 13.73 0.27 -0.27
CA ALA A 140 14.92 -0.45 -0.72
C ALA A 140 15.50 0.16 -2.01
N GLU A 141 14.65 0.56 -2.95
CA GLU A 141 15.04 1.28 -4.17
C GLU A 141 15.75 2.60 -3.83
N GLN A 142 15.16 3.41 -2.94
CA GLN A 142 15.74 4.70 -2.53
C GLN A 142 17.07 4.49 -1.77
N GLU A 143 17.15 3.47 -0.92
CA GLU A 143 18.39 3.16 -0.20
C GLU A 143 19.49 2.70 -1.17
N LEU A 144 19.14 1.84 -2.13
CA LEU A 144 20.10 1.40 -3.14
C LEU A 144 20.60 2.59 -3.98
N LYS A 145 19.70 3.48 -4.41
CA LYS A 145 20.09 4.71 -5.11
C LYS A 145 21.04 5.56 -4.27
N ARG A 146 20.78 5.72 -2.97
CA ARG A 146 21.66 6.47 -2.06
C ARG A 146 23.06 5.84 -1.95
N GLN A 147 23.16 4.49 -1.93
CA GLN A 147 24.43 3.80 -1.92
C GLN A 147 25.25 4.07 -3.18
N TYR A 148 24.63 4.16 -4.34
CA TYR A 148 25.30 4.57 -5.59
C TYR A 148 25.80 6.01 -5.54
N ILE A 149 24.99 6.93 -5.00
CA ILE A 149 25.39 8.34 -4.82
C ILE A 149 26.62 8.45 -3.89
N ASN A 150 26.65 7.66 -2.80
CA ASN A 150 27.78 7.61 -1.87
C ASN A 150 29.07 7.10 -2.55
N LYS A 151 28.97 6.36 -3.63
CA LYS A 151 30.06 5.92 -4.50
C LYS A 151 30.41 6.93 -5.60
N SER A 152 29.92 8.16 -5.51
CA SER A 152 30.08 9.23 -6.51
C SER A 152 29.42 8.94 -7.88
N LEU A 153 28.52 7.99 -7.94
CA LEU A 153 27.71 7.67 -9.10
C LEU A 153 26.39 8.46 -9.06
N TYR A 154 26.47 9.78 -9.19
CA TYR A 154 25.34 10.69 -9.02
C TYR A 154 24.26 10.55 -10.11
N GLY A 155 24.62 10.00 -11.27
CA GLY A 155 23.71 9.71 -12.36
C GLY A 155 23.04 8.34 -12.26
N ALA A 156 23.21 7.62 -11.15
CA ALA A 156 22.61 6.31 -11.00
C ALA A 156 21.08 6.39 -10.89
N GLU A 157 20.43 5.58 -11.72
CA GLU A 157 18.99 5.36 -11.67
C GLU A 157 18.69 3.93 -11.23
N VAL A 158 17.76 3.78 -10.32
CA VAL A 158 17.29 2.49 -9.83
C VAL A 158 15.79 2.45 -10.05
N VAL A 159 15.33 1.38 -10.68
CA VAL A 159 13.90 1.14 -10.94
C VAL A 159 13.54 -0.25 -10.47
N THR A 160 12.53 -0.35 -9.64
CA THR A 160 11.97 -1.62 -9.17
C THR A 160 10.80 -2.04 -10.03
N THR A 161 10.90 -3.19 -10.68
CA THR A 161 9.80 -3.81 -11.42
C THR A 161 9.23 -4.98 -10.62
N VAL A 162 7.91 -4.98 -10.46
CA VAL A 162 7.16 -6.05 -9.80
C VAL A 162 6.40 -6.82 -10.87
N THR A 163 6.80 -8.07 -11.10
CA THR A 163 6.18 -8.94 -12.10
C THR A 163 5.30 -9.97 -11.42
N PRO A 164 3.97 -9.90 -11.58
CA PRO A 164 3.06 -10.92 -11.07
C PRO A 164 3.32 -12.26 -11.78
N ILE A 165 3.28 -13.34 -10.99
CA ILE A 165 3.34 -14.72 -11.48
C ILE A 165 2.24 -15.56 -10.84
N GLU A 166 2.07 -16.80 -11.28
CA GLU A 166 1.02 -17.69 -10.79
C GLU A 166 1.03 -17.88 -9.26
N ARG A 167 -0.12 -18.25 -8.72
CA ARG A 167 -0.34 -18.56 -7.30
C ARG A 167 -0.08 -17.39 -6.36
N ASN A 168 -0.57 -16.20 -6.72
CA ASN A 168 -0.42 -14.96 -5.94
C ASN A 168 1.04 -14.72 -5.48
N ARG A 169 1.97 -14.80 -6.44
CA ARG A 169 3.39 -14.51 -6.23
C ARG A 169 3.86 -13.37 -7.12
N VAL A 170 4.99 -12.77 -6.75
CA VAL A 170 5.65 -11.73 -7.55
C VAL A 170 7.14 -11.94 -7.59
N ASN A 171 7.76 -11.64 -8.74
CA ASN A 171 9.19 -11.43 -8.86
C ASN A 171 9.52 -9.95 -8.75
N LEU A 172 10.54 -9.63 -7.98
CA LEU A 172 11.08 -8.28 -7.85
C LEU A 172 12.37 -8.18 -8.66
N THR A 173 12.45 -7.23 -9.57
CA THR A 173 13.65 -6.95 -10.35
C THR A 173 14.09 -5.50 -10.11
N PHE A 174 15.27 -5.32 -9.50
CA PHE A 174 15.92 -4.03 -9.34
C PHE A 174 16.83 -3.81 -10.55
N THR A 175 16.41 -2.93 -11.45
CA THR A 175 17.21 -2.53 -12.62
C THR A 175 17.97 -1.25 -12.29
N VAL A 176 19.29 -1.31 -12.43
CA VAL A 176 20.18 -0.19 -12.14
C VAL A 176 20.89 0.26 -13.43
N ALA A 177 20.78 1.53 -13.71
CA ALA A 177 21.64 2.23 -14.66
C ALA A 177 22.64 3.06 -13.85
N GLU A 178 23.87 2.59 -13.70
CA GLU A 178 24.84 3.20 -12.78
C GLU A 178 25.32 4.59 -13.19
N GLY A 179 25.23 4.91 -14.48
CA GLY A 179 25.78 6.15 -15.03
C GLY A 179 27.32 6.18 -15.01
N GLU A 180 27.89 7.36 -15.23
CA GLU A 180 29.33 7.58 -15.15
C GLU A 180 29.72 8.20 -13.81
N PRO A 181 30.91 7.85 -13.27
CA PRO A 181 31.42 8.50 -12.06
C PRO A 181 31.61 10.00 -12.30
N ALA A 182 31.21 10.81 -11.34
CA ALA A 182 31.46 12.25 -11.41
C ALA A 182 32.96 12.55 -11.39
N ARG A 183 33.41 13.39 -12.31
CA ARG A 183 34.80 13.86 -12.38
C ARG A 183 34.81 15.37 -12.18
N ILE A 184 35.78 15.88 -11.43
CA ILE A 184 36.03 17.30 -11.32
C ILE A 184 36.60 17.76 -12.69
N LYS A 185 35.82 18.60 -13.40
CA LYS A 185 36.23 19.09 -14.69
C LYS A 185 37.19 20.26 -14.57
N GLU A 186 36.99 21.11 -13.55
CA GLU A 186 37.79 22.33 -13.37
C GLU A 186 37.66 22.80 -11.90
N ILE A 187 38.78 23.30 -11.36
CA ILE A 187 38.82 23.93 -10.03
C ILE A 187 39.27 25.37 -10.22
N HIS A 188 38.42 26.35 -9.97
CA HIS A 188 38.75 27.75 -9.93
C HIS A 188 39.06 28.18 -8.51
N ILE A 189 40.30 28.59 -8.25
CA ILE A 189 40.70 29.16 -6.97
C ILE A 189 40.71 30.68 -7.15
N THR A 190 39.77 31.36 -6.50
CA THR A 190 39.72 32.83 -6.41
C THR A 190 40.06 33.26 -5.03
N GLY A 191 41.16 33.99 -4.85
CA GLY A 191 41.54 34.55 -3.55
C GLY A 191 42.76 35.50 -3.76
N ASN A 192 42.78 36.61 -2.98
CA ASN A 192 43.93 37.47 -2.85
C ASN A 192 44.89 36.84 -1.87
#